data_35a4b75535fd210218c4f1992dbd2727
#
_entry.id   35a4b75535fd210218c4f1992dbd2727
#
_cell.length_a   1.000
_cell.length_b   1.000
_cell.length_c   1.000
_cell.angle_alpha   90.00
_cell.angle_beta   90.00
_cell.angle_gamma   90.00
#
_symmetry.space_group_name_H-M   'P 1'
#
loop_
_entity.id
_entity.type
_entity.pdbx_description
1 polymer ?
#
loop_
_entity_poly.entity_id
_entity_poly.type
_entity_poly.pdbx_seq_one_letter_code
_entity_poly.pdbx_strand_id
1 'polypeptide(L)'
;MGAVVLLAAGLVNDRLMGGRAIVLLASFAPYAAVAVLVALVGFTLLAVTKPSRWSILGATLTLTVAAIIGRQVVPLFLADKTPSSTPTVTVLTANVLVGQGDLAGALEKGWAFHADAVVVQEVTPEAWAAVAKSDAANYFEYRVGQPQPGVTGLMVLSHRPITAASSVPVSNGGIRATIQAGPSAKNVELIALHAATPDSLDLWYRDLATVRDIAAGITGPLVVAGDFNATLDHEPMRRILDVGLADAAEACGSGWHPTWPTPGHRSVPTWWPAPVITIDHVLFSSGFTCVDTKVMDVANSDHRAVLARAY
;
A
#
# COMPACT_ATOMS: atom_id res chain seq x y z
N MET A 1 -1.70 16.16 23.47
CA MET A 1 -2.13 17.03 22.37
C MET A 1 -1.73 16.49 21.00
N GLY A 2 -0.46 16.07 20.76
CA GLY A 2 0.00 15.52 19.49
C GLY A 2 -0.77 14.30 18.99
N ALA A 3 -1.03 13.28 19.84
CA ALA A 3 -1.79 12.10 19.46
C ALA A 3 -3.23 12.40 18.99
N VAL A 4 -3.87 13.39 19.62
CA VAL A 4 -5.22 13.83 19.22
C VAL A 4 -5.19 14.52 17.85
N VAL A 5 -4.13 15.24 17.53
CA VAL A 5 -3.94 15.89 16.22
C VAL A 5 -3.72 14.85 15.13
N LEU A 6 -2.89 13.82 15.40
CA LEU A 6 -2.67 12.71 14.44
C LEU A 6 -3.94 11.90 14.18
N LEU A 7 -4.70 11.58 15.24
CA LEU A 7 -5.99 10.93 15.13
C LEU A 7 -7.00 11.77 14.36
N ALA A 8 -7.09 13.07 14.68
CA ALA A 8 -7.98 13.98 13.98
C ALA A 8 -7.61 14.08 12.50
N ALA A 9 -6.32 14.10 12.17
CA ALA A 9 -5.87 14.13 10.78
C ALA A 9 -6.30 12.88 10.01
N GLY A 10 -6.21 11.67 10.60
CA GLY A 10 -6.66 10.44 9.98
C GLY A 10 -8.19 10.25 9.94
N LEU A 11 -8.96 10.93 10.83
CA LEU A 11 -10.41 10.83 10.87
C LEU A 11 -11.14 11.93 10.09
N VAL A 12 -10.45 13.01 9.77
CA VAL A 12 -11.02 14.16 9.10
C VAL A 12 -10.93 14.00 7.59
N ASN A 13 -11.90 14.58 6.89
CA ASN A 13 -11.81 14.75 5.45
C ASN A 13 -10.71 15.79 5.16
N ASP A 14 -9.54 15.31 4.76
CA ASP A 14 -8.34 16.11 4.46
C ASP A 14 -8.64 17.23 3.45
N ARG A 15 -9.62 17.02 2.57
CA ARG A 15 -10.05 17.99 1.57
C ARG A 15 -10.79 19.18 2.18
N LEU A 16 -11.55 18.96 3.27
CA LEU A 16 -12.32 20.01 3.96
C LEU A 16 -11.46 20.85 4.91
N MET A 17 -10.44 20.26 5.50
CA MET A 17 -9.51 20.94 6.42
C MET A 17 -8.26 21.48 5.72
N GLY A 18 -8.06 21.18 4.47
CA GLY A 18 -7.43 21.97 3.44
C GLY A 18 -5.95 22.28 3.56
N GLY A 19 -5.08 21.35 3.88
CA GLY A 19 -3.68 21.67 3.76
C GLY A 19 -2.78 20.44 3.67
N ARG A 20 -1.72 20.55 2.87
CA ARG A 20 -0.64 19.55 2.76
C ARG A 20 -0.17 19.04 4.13
N ALA A 21 -0.11 19.91 5.14
CA ALA A 21 0.29 19.53 6.49
C ALA A 21 -0.64 18.49 7.13
N ILE A 22 -1.96 18.57 6.90
CA ILE A 22 -2.93 17.61 7.44
C ILE A 22 -2.79 16.26 6.72
N VAL A 23 -2.64 16.27 5.40
CA VAL A 23 -2.40 15.06 4.62
C VAL A 23 -1.13 14.37 5.11
N LEU A 24 -0.02 15.10 5.25
CA LEU A 24 1.23 14.53 5.76
C LEU A 24 1.10 14.00 7.19
N LEU A 25 0.34 14.67 8.06
CA LEU A 25 0.08 14.20 9.43
C LEU A 25 -0.78 12.93 9.45
N ALA A 26 -1.73 12.79 8.54
CA ALA A 26 -2.56 11.59 8.42
C ALA A 26 -1.71 10.32 8.18
N SER A 27 -0.61 10.43 7.44
CA SER A 27 0.33 9.30 7.23
C SER A 27 0.88 8.71 8.53
N PHE A 28 0.87 9.49 9.61
CA PHE A 28 1.38 9.07 10.91
C PHE A 28 0.27 8.73 11.92
N ALA A 29 -0.98 8.61 11.48
CA ALA A 29 -2.10 8.27 12.34
C ALA A 29 -1.87 6.98 13.18
N PRO A 30 -1.28 5.89 12.65
CA PRO A 30 -1.01 4.67 13.42
C PRO A 30 -0.11 4.92 14.65
N TYR A 31 0.80 5.89 14.59
CA TYR A 31 1.66 6.23 15.74
C TYR A 31 0.92 6.87 16.90
N ALA A 32 -0.28 7.40 16.65
CA ALA A 32 -1.14 7.89 17.72
C ALA A 32 -1.48 6.77 18.73
N ALA A 33 -1.56 5.52 18.26
CA ALA A 33 -1.80 4.35 19.14
C ALA A 33 -0.75 4.23 20.23
N VAL A 34 0.54 4.38 19.87
CA VAL A 34 1.65 4.30 20.84
C VAL A 34 1.56 5.44 21.85
N ALA A 35 1.34 6.67 21.39
CA ALA A 35 1.25 7.83 22.27
C ALA A 35 0.06 7.73 23.25
N VAL A 36 -1.07 7.22 22.78
CA VAL A 36 -2.26 7.01 23.63
C VAL A 36 -2.05 5.88 24.63
N LEU A 37 -1.39 4.79 24.23
CA LEU A 37 -1.03 3.70 25.16
C LEU A 37 -0.13 4.19 26.29
N VAL A 38 0.90 4.98 25.97
CA VAL A 38 1.80 5.59 26.98
C VAL A 38 1.01 6.52 27.91
N ALA A 39 0.12 7.35 27.36
CA ALA A 39 -0.73 8.24 28.17
C ALA A 39 -1.69 7.44 29.06
N LEU A 40 -2.29 6.37 28.57
CA LEU A 40 -3.20 5.50 29.31
C LEU A 40 -2.47 4.86 30.50
N VAL A 41 -1.30 4.30 30.27
CA VAL A 41 -0.47 3.72 31.37
C VAL A 41 -0.12 4.79 32.39
N GLY A 42 0.35 5.97 31.95
CA GLY A 42 0.72 7.07 32.85
C GLY A 42 -0.45 7.58 33.70
N PHE A 43 -1.61 7.85 33.10
CA PHE A 43 -2.78 8.29 33.84
C PHE A 43 -3.37 7.22 34.76
N THR A 44 -3.33 5.95 34.34
CA THR A 44 -3.76 4.82 35.19
C THR A 44 -2.86 4.70 36.44
N LEU A 45 -1.54 4.76 36.26
CA LEU A 45 -0.59 4.75 37.39
C LEU A 45 -0.83 5.94 38.34
N LEU A 46 -1.05 7.14 37.81
CA LEU A 46 -1.40 8.32 38.59
C LEU A 46 -2.73 8.16 39.32
N ALA A 47 -3.75 7.58 38.67
CA ALA A 47 -5.05 7.36 39.29
C ALA A 47 -4.96 6.35 40.48
N VAL A 48 -4.07 5.35 40.39
CA VAL A 48 -3.87 4.35 41.42
C VAL A 48 -3.00 4.90 42.56
N THR A 49 -1.89 5.58 42.21
CA THR A 49 -0.89 5.99 43.24
C THR A 49 -1.21 7.36 43.86
N LYS A 50 -1.84 8.26 43.14
CA LYS A 50 -2.22 9.61 43.57
C LYS A 50 -3.62 9.94 43.00
N PRO A 51 -4.69 9.30 43.54
CA PRO A 51 -6.03 9.46 43.04
C PRO A 51 -6.50 10.91 43.14
N SER A 52 -6.90 11.46 42.02
CA SER A 52 -7.49 12.77 41.91
C SER A 52 -8.54 12.76 40.78
N ARG A 53 -9.49 13.71 40.83
CA ARG A 53 -10.46 13.84 39.74
C ARG A 53 -9.79 14.00 38.36
N TRP A 54 -8.64 14.64 38.30
CA TRP A 54 -7.91 14.86 37.06
C TRP A 54 -7.18 13.62 36.55
N SER A 55 -6.58 12.81 37.45
CA SER A 55 -5.95 11.54 37.06
C SER A 55 -6.99 10.53 36.59
N ILE A 56 -8.15 10.45 37.27
CA ILE A 56 -9.26 9.58 36.87
C ILE A 56 -9.86 10.04 35.52
N LEU A 57 -10.11 11.34 35.35
CA LEU A 57 -10.61 11.88 34.08
C LEU A 57 -9.62 11.62 32.93
N GLY A 58 -8.32 11.82 33.16
CA GLY A 58 -7.28 11.53 32.19
C GLY A 58 -7.25 10.06 31.79
N ALA A 59 -7.33 9.14 32.76
CA ALA A 59 -7.39 7.70 32.49
C ALA A 59 -8.66 7.33 31.68
N THR A 60 -9.82 7.86 32.03
CA THR A 60 -11.07 7.61 31.31
C THR A 60 -11.00 8.12 29.88
N LEU A 61 -10.53 9.34 29.68
CA LEU A 61 -10.40 9.93 28.35
C LEU A 61 -9.43 9.14 27.47
N THR A 62 -8.25 8.79 28.01
CA THR A 62 -7.27 8.00 27.25
C THR A 62 -7.78 6.59 26.94
N LEU A 63 -8.55 5.96 27.84
CA LEU A 63 -9.19 4.66 27.57
C LEU A 63 -10.21 4.76 26.42
N THR A 64 -11.03 5.83 26.42
CA THR A 64 -11.97 6.06 25.31
C THR A 64 -11.25 6.22 23.98
N VAL A 65 -10.19 7.03 23.94
CA VAL A 65 -9.39 7.24 22.75
C VAL A 65 -8.67 5.94 22.35
N ALA A 66 -8.16 5.15 23.31
CA ALA A 66 -7.55 3.85 23.03
C ALA A 66 -8.55 2.85 22.40
N ALA A 67 -9.80 2.88 22.84
CA ALA A 67 -10.85 2.03 22.25
C ALA A 67 -11.17 2.45 20.79
N ILE A 68 -11.18 3.75 20.51
CA ILE A 68 -11.38 4.25 19.13
C ILE A 68 -10.22 3.82 18.23
N ILE A 69 -8.97 4.00 18.67
CA ILE A 69 -7.78 3.58 17.93
C ILE A 69 -7.75 2.05 17.76
N GLY A 70 -8.11 1.31 18.81
CA GLY A 70 -8.17 -0.15 18.77
C GLY A 70 -9.05 -0.65 17.62
N ARG A 71 -10.14 0.03 17.32
CA ARG A 71 -10.99 -0.31 16.18
C ARG A 71 -10.30 -0.15 14.81
N GLN A 72 -9.32 0.73 14.71
CA GLN A 72 -8.56 0.95 13.47
C GLN A 72 -7.34 0.04 13.37
N VAL A 73 -6.67 -0.23 14.50
CA VAL A 73 -5.41 -0.97 14.54
C VAL A 73 -5.62 -2.49 14.67
N VAL A 74 -6.62 -2.92 15.45
CA VAL A 74 -6.85 -4.36 15.70
C VAL A 74 -7.13 -5.15 14.42
N PRO A 75 -7.91 -4.66 13.43
CA PRO A 75 -8.13 -5.37 12.18
C PRO A 75 -6.85 -5.68 11.41
N LEU A 76 -5.83 -4.83 11.51
CA LEU A 76 -4.52 -5.07 10.88
C LEU A 76 -3.85 -6.39 11.34
N PHE A 77 -4.25 -6.91 12.51
CA PHE A 77 -3.66 -8.11 13.13
C PHE A 77 -4.62 -9.30 13.19
N LEU A 78 -5.82 -9.14 12.64
CA LEU A 78 -6.84 -10.20 12.63
C LEU A 78 -7.22 -10.50 11.19
N ALA A 79 -6.83 -11.69 10.72
CA ALA A 79 -7.22 -12.13 9.38
C ALA A 79 -8.75 -12.23 9.27
N ASP A 80 -9.30 -11.78 8.15
CA ASP A 80 -10.73 -11.85 7.87
C ASP A 80 -11.21 -13.30 7.77
N LYS A 81 -10.39 -14.17 7.21
CA LYS A 81 -10.67 -15.60 7.05
C LYS A 81 -9.39 -16.42 7.12
N THR A 82 -9.50 -17.67 7.57
CA THR A 82 -8.40 -18.63 7.51
C THR A 82 -8.28 -19.16 6.08
N PRO A 83 -7.13 -19.06 5.43
CA PRO A 83 -6.92 -19.62 4.11
C PRO A 83 -7.10 -21.14 4.12
N SER A 84 -7.90 -21.66 3.21
CA SER A 84 -8.14 -23.12 3.08
C SER A 84 -7.76 -23.69 1.71
N SER A 85 -7.30 -22.86 0.78
CA SER A 85 -7.03 -23.25 -0.60
C SER A 85 -5.71 -22.71 -1.11
N THR A 86 -5.25 -23.27 -2.24
CA THR A 86 -4.09 -22.77 -2.97
C THR A 86 -4.40 -21.39 -3.56
N PRO A 87 -3.47 -20.42 -3.51
CA PRO A 87 -3.67 -19.12 -4.13
C PRO A 87 -4.03 -19.23 -5.60
N THR A 88 -4.99 -18.43 -6.04
CA THR A 88 -5.40 -18.34 -7.45
C THR A 88 -4.84 -17.10 -8.14
N VAL A 89 -4.41 -16.11 -7.35
CA VAL A 89 -3.71 -14.92 -7.83
C VAL A 89 -2.61 -14.54 -6.86
N THR A 90 -1.44 -14.23 -7.42
CA THR A 90 -0.28 -13.71 -6.69
C THR A 90 0.22 -12.47 -7.41
N VAL A 91 0.28 -11.34 -6.73
CA VAL A 91 0.75 -10.07 -7.31
C VAL A 91 1.86 -9.50 -6.45
N LEU A 92 2.92 -9.04 -7.09
CA LEU A 92 4.01 -8.26 -6.48
C LEU A 92 3.96 -6.84 -7.02
N THR A 93 4.13 -5.83 -6.17
CA THR A 93 4.41 -4.45 -6.59
C THR A 93 5.73 -3.97 -6.01
N ALA A 94 6.50 -3.19 -6.79
CA ALA A 94 7.79 -2.65 -6.37
C ALA A 94 8.10 -1.32 -7.08
N ASN A 95 8.33 -0.26 -6.33
CA ASN A 95 8.93 0.97 -6.83
C ASN A 95 10.45 0.84 -6.81
N VAL A 96 11.12 1.11 -7.95
CA VAL A 96 12.58 0.92 -8.12
C VAL A 96 13.35 2.25 -8.17
N LEU A 97 12.83 3.31 -7.57
CA LEU A 97 13.51 4.59 -7.37
C LEU A 97 14.23 5.10 -8.64
N VAL A 98 13.47 5.49 -9.65
CA VAL A 98 14.03 6.01 -10.93
C VAL A 98 15.10 5.05 -11.50
N GLY A 99 14.82 3.74 -11.41
CA GLY A 99 15.71 2.70 -11.91
C GLY A 99 17.01 2.49 -11.12
N GLN A 100 17.16 3.10 -9.93
CA GLN A 100 18.33 2.89 -9.06
C GLN A 100 18.19 1.63 -8.21
N GLY A 101 16.95 1.23 -7.93
CA GLY A 101 16.64 0.01 -7.19
C GLY A 101 16.93 -1.26 -7.99
N ASP A 102 17.13 -2.34 -7.29
CA ASP A 102 17.42 -3.66 -7.85
C ASP A 102 16.17 -4.26 -8.54
N LEU A 103 15.94 -3.84 -9.78
CA LEU A 103 14.86 -4.37 -10.61
C LEU A 103 15.02 -5.88 -10.85
N ALA A 104 16.26 -6.37 -11.04
CA ALA A 104 16.52 -7.80 -11.21
C ALA A 104 16.06 -8.59 -9.99
N GLY A 105 16.50 -8.19 -8.80
CA GLY A 105 16.10 -8.82 -7.54
C GLY A 105 14.60 -8.72 -7.25
N ALA A 106 13.92 -7.64 -7.70
CA ALA A 106 12.46 -7.54 -7.60
C ALA A 106 11.77 -8.58 -8.50
N LEU A 107 12.22 -8.76 -9.74
CA LEU A 107 11.71 -9.79 -10.66
C LEU A 107 12.03 -11.21 -10.16
N GLU A 108 13.23 -11.45 -9.63
CA GLU A 108 13.61 -12.73 -9.03
C GLU A 108 12.71 -13.10 -7.84
N LYS A 109 12.34 -12.12 -7.00
CA LYS A 109 11.35 -12.33 -5.93
C LYS A 109 10.00 -12.70 -6.51
N GLY A 110 9.50 -11.96 -7.52
CA GLY A 110 8.27 -12.31 -8.22
C GLY A 110 8.29 -13.75 -8.74
N TRP A 111 9.37 -14.15 -9.39
CA TRP A 111 9.57 -15.52 -9.88
C TRP A 111 9.59 -16.54 -8.74
N ALA A 112 10.41 -16.31 -7.71
CA ALA A 112 10.56 -17.23 -6.58
C ALA A 112 9.24 -17.47 -5.80
N PHE A 113 8.37 -16.46 -5.76
CA PHE A 113 7.04 -16.56 -5.16
C PHE A 113 5.92 -16.92 -6.15
N HIS A 114 6.28 -17.27 -7.40
CA HIS A 114 5.33 -17.62 -8.46
C HIS A 114 4.26 -16.54 -8.67
N ALA A 115 4.69 -15.27 -8.70
CA ALA A 115 3.78 -14.16 -8.95
C ALA A 115 3.15 -14.28 -10.34
N ASP A 116 1.82 -14.17 -10.41
CA ASP A 116 1.09 -14.11 -11.67
C ASP A 116 1.38 -12.82 -12.42
N ALA A 117 1.55 -11.73 -11.65
CA ALA A 117 1.95 -10.43 -12.18
C ALA A 117 2.90 -9.70 -11.23
N VAL A 118 3.81 -8.93 -11.83
CA VAL A 118 4.68 -7.97 -11.15
C VAL A 118 4.39 -6.59 -11.71
N VAL A 119 4.05 -5.64 -10.82
CA VAL A 119 3.85 -4.23 -11.13
C VAL A 119 5.10 -3.48 -10.68
N VAL A 120 5.78 -2.82 -11.61
CA VAL A 120 7.02 -2.10 -11.29
C VAL A 120 6.88 -0.62 -11.67
N GLN A 121 7.11 0.25 -10.69
CA GLN A 121 7.08 1.69 -10.83
C GLN A 121 8.50 2.25 -10.98
N GLU A 122 8.62 3.39 -11.63
CA GLU A 122 9.86 4.14 -11.85
C GLU A 122 10.94 3.38 -12.64
N VAL A 123 10.49 2.52 -13.55
CA VAL A 123 11.40 1.77 -14.44
C VAL A 123 11.96 2.68 -15.52
N THR A 124 13.27 2.92 -15.51
CA THR A 124 13.93 3.67 -16.57
C THR A 124 14.34 2.77 -17.74
N PRO A 125 14.56 3.34 -18.96
CA PRO A 125 15.06 2.58 -20.10
C PRO A 125 16.35 1.82 -19.80
N GLU A 126 17.27 2.42 -19.06
CA GLU A 126 18.56 1.84 -18.69
C GLU A 126 18.37 0.67 -17.72
N ALA A 127 17.57 0.84 -16.67
CA ALA A 127 17.27 -0.21 -15.72
C ALA A 127 16.59 -1.42 -16.41
N TRP A 128 15.64 -1.15 -17.29
CA TRP A 128 15.01 -2.22 -18.06
C TRP A 128 15.99 -2.92 -19.01
N ALA A 129 16.81 -2.18 -19.75
CA ALA A 129 17.79 -2.76 -20.67
C ALA A 129 18.80 -3.69 -19.97
N ALA A 130 19.15 -3.40 -18.71
CA ALA A 130 20.02 -4.22 -17.90
C ALA A 130 19.43 -5.60 -17.56
N VAL A 131 18.11 -5.71 -17.42
CA VAL A 131 17.44 -6.94 -16.95
C VAL A 131 16.59 -7.64 -18.02
N ALA A 132 16.28 -6.98 -19.14
CA ALA A 132 15.33 -7.45 -20.15
C ALA A 132 15.62 -8.84 -20.73
N LYS A 133 16.85 -9.32 -20.62
CA LYS A 133 17.31 -10.64 -21.10
C LYS A 133 17.60 -11.61 -19.95
N SER A 134 17.35 -11.24 -18.69
CA SER A 134 17.55 -12.13 -17.55
C SER A 134 16.48 -13.24 -17.53
N ASP A 135 16.78 -14.34 -16.86
CA ASP A 135 15.83 -15.44 -16.71
C ASP A 135 14.57 -15.00 -15.96
N ALA A 136 14.72 -14.14 -14.95
CA ALA A 136 13.59 -13.61 -14.22
C ALA A 136 12.67 -12.73 -15.11
N ALA A 137 13.24 -11.89 -16.00
CA ALA A 137 12.45 -11.12 -16.95
C ALA A 137 11.82 -12.04 -18.02
N ASN A 138 12.49 -13.11 -18.43
CA ASN A 138 11.98 -14.06 -19.42
C ASN A 138 10.87 -14.95 -18.84
N TYR A 139 10.85 -15.20 -17.53
CA TYR A 139 9.75 -15.89 -16.86
C TYR A 139 8.42 -15.13 -17.02
N PHE A 140 8.46 -13.80 -17.05
CA PHE A 140 7.31 -12.96 -17.30
C PHE A 140 7.21 -12.61 -18.79
N GLU A 141 6.66 -13.53 -19.58
CA GLU A 141 6.64 -13.44 -21.06
C GLU A 141 5.75 -12.28 -21.55
N TYR A 142 4.66 -11.97 -20.83
CA TYR A 142 3.68 -10.96 -21.22
C TYR A 142 3.96 -9.67 -20.50
N ARG A 143 3.98 -8.56 -21.24
CA ARG A 143 4.37 -7.25 -20.72
C ARG A 143 3.51 -6.16 -21.31
N VAL A 144 3.10 -5.20 -20.48
CA VAL A 144 2.44 -3.96 -20.89
C VAL A 144 3.02 -2.80 -20.11
N GLY A 145 2.89 -1.59 -20.66
CA GLY A 145 3.58 -0.43 -20.15
C GLY A 145 4.98 -0.30 -20.75
N GLN A 146 5.68 0.76 -20.38
CA GLN A 146 6.99 1.07 -20.94
C GLN A 146 7.90 1.71 -19.90
N PRO A 147 9.21 1.41 -19.94
CA PRO A 147 10.21 2.18 -19.22
C PRO A 147 10.18 3.63 -19.71
N GLN A 148 10.29 4.58 -18.79
CA GLN A 148 10.33 6.01 -19.10
C GLN A 148 11.41 6.69 -18.24
N PRO A 149 12.04 7.76 -18.72
CA PRO A 149 12.90 8.57 -17.88
C PRO A 149 12.16 9.17 -16.68
N GLY A 150 12.81 9.27 -15.53
CA GLY A 150 12.22 9.82 -14.31
C GLY A 150 11.22 8.86 -13.66
N VAL A 151 10.16 9.40 -13.07
CA VAL A 151 9.22 8.67 -12.20
C VAL A 151 8.05 8.01 -12.95
N THR A 152 7.91 8.24 -14.26
CA THR A 152 6.71 7.85 -15.02
C THR A 152 6.77 6.46 -15.65
N GLY A 153 7.90 5.76 -15.55
CA GLY A 153 8.03 4.41 -16.06
C GLY A 153 7.21 3.42 -15.24
N LEU A 154 6.15 2.89 -15.82
CA LEU A 154 5.31 1.86 -15.20
C LEU A 154 5.21 0.65 -16.12
N MET A 155 5.48 -0.52 -15.57
CA MET A 155 5.36 -1.79 -16.29
C MET A 155 4.56 -2.81 -15.49
N VAL A 156 3.75 -3.58 -16.19
CA VAL A 156 3.15 -4.82 -15.70
C VAL A 156 3.79 -5.97 -16.46
N LEU A 157 4.39 -6.88 -15.73
CA LEU A 157 4.97 -8.11 -16.25
C LEU A 157 4.14 -9.29 -15.73
N SER A 158 3.80 -10.25 -16.60
CA SER A 158 3.00 -11.41 -16.23
C SER A 158 3.57 -12.68 -16.86
N HIS A 159 3.53 -13.80 -16.15
CA HIS A 159 3.79 -15.10 -16.74
C HIS A 159 2.52 -15.70 -17.38
N ARG A 160 1.37 -15.08 -17.13
CA ARG A 160 0.09 -15.43 -17.76
C ARG A 160 -0.26 -14.47 -18.90
N PRO A 161 -0.99 -14.90 -19.90
CA PRO A 161 -1.38 -14.02 -21.00
C PRO A 161 -2.12 -12.77 -20.52
N ILE A 162 -1.69 -11.62 -21.03
CA ILE A 162 -2.42 -10.36 -20.91
C ILE A 162 -3.29 -10.21 -22.14
N THR A 163 -4.60 -10.35 -22.00
CA THR A 163 -5.54 -10.40 -23.13
C THR A 163 -6.05 -9.04 -23.56
N ALA A 164 -5.98 -8.04 -22.67
CA ALA A 164 -6.31 -6.65 -22.96
C ALA A 164 -5.49 -5.74 -22.06
N ALA A 165 -5.17 -4.55 -22.56
CA ALA A 165 -4.55 -3.50 -21.76
C ALA A 165 -4.94 -2.10 -22.28
N SER A 166 -5.06 -1.16 -21.35
CA SER A 166 -5.31 0.25 -21.64
C SER A 166 -4.61 1.14 -20.60
N SER A 167 -4.35 2.39 -20.98
CA SER A 167 -3.83 3.38 -20.01
C SER A 167 -4.93 3.84 -19.05
N VAL A 168 -4.52 4.11 -17.81
CA VAL A 168 -5.33 4.81 -16.80
C VAL A 168 -4.71 6.20 -16.61
N PRO A 169 -5.50 7.29 -16.64
CA PRO A 169 -4.95 8.65 -16.56
C PRO A 169 -4.53 9.02 -15.12
N VAL A 170 -3.46 8.42 -14.66
CA VAL A 170 -2.76 8.66 -13.39
C VAL A 170 -1.43 9.34 -13.70
N SER A 171 -1.04 10.32 -12.89
CA SER A 171 0.03 11.30 -13.19
C SER A 171 1.39 10.66 -13.46
N ASN A 172 1.83 9.71 -12.63
CA ASN A 172 3.12 9.05 -12.79
C ASN A 172 3.03 7.71 -13.54
N GLY A 173 1.81 7.28 -13.91
CA GLY A 173 1.56 6.08 -14.70
C GLY A 173 0.38 5.28 -14.19
N GLY A 174 -0.44 4.81 -15.11
CA GLY A 174 -1.57 3.94 -14.82
C GLY A 174 -1.84 2.99 -15.98
N ILE A 175 -2.07 1.71 -15.65
CA ILE A 175 -2.36 0.65 -16.62
C ILE A 175 -3.52 -0.18 -16.05
N ARG A 176 -4.53 -0.41 -16.87
CA ARG A 176 -5.52 -1.47 -16.68
C ARG A 176 -5.19 -2.63 -17.59
N ALA A 177 -5.06 -3.83 -17.04
CA ALA A 177 -4.75 -5.04 -17.78
C ALA A 177 -5.70 -6.17 -17.39
N THR A 178 -6.12 -6.99 -18.36
CA THR A 178 -6.86 -8.23 -18.13
C THR A 178 -5.89 -9.39 -18.19
N ILE A 179 -5.65 -10.06 -17.07
CA ILE A 179 -4.77 -11.22 -16.96
C ILE A 179 -5.63 -12.47 -17.04
N GLN A 180 -5.27 -13.36 -17.95
CA GLN A 180 -5.95 -14.63 -18.12
C GLN A 180 -5.70 -15.53 -16.91
N ALA A 181 -6.76 -15.94 -16.25
CA ALA A 181 -6.66 -17.00 -15.25
C ALA A 181 -6.52 -18.38 -15.93
N GLY A 182 -6.25 -19.43 -15.15
CA GLY A 182 -6.23 -20.80 -15.69
C GLY A 182 -7.58 -21.21 -16.30
N PRO A 183 -7.64 -22.37 -16.99
CA PRO A 183 -8.77 -22.77 -17.84
C PRO A 183 -10.15 -22.78 -17.16
N SER A 184 -10.20 -22.86 -15.84
CA SER A 184 -11.45 -22.94 -15.07
C SER A 184 -11.70 -21.70 -14.21
N ALA A 185 -10.87 -20.66 -14.29
CA ALA A 185 -10.97 -19.45 -13.46
C ALA A 185 -11.37 -18.23 -14.30
N LYS A 186 -12.03 -17.26 -13.68
CA LYS A 186 -12.34 -15.98 -14.32
C LYS A 186 -11.06 -15.16 -14.50
N ASN A 187 -10.96 -14.43 -15.61
CA ASN A 187 -9.89 -13.47 -15.81
C ASN A 187 -9.87 -12.45 -14.66
N VAL A 188 -8.67 -11.99 -14.32
CA VAL A 188 -8.45 -10.98 -13.29
C VAL A 188 -8.16 -9.64 -13.95
N GLU A 189 -8.94 -8.63 -13.60
CA GLU A 189 -8.61 -7.25 -13.93
C GLU A 189 -7.53 -6.76 -12.96
N LEU A 190 -6.46 -6.19 -13.50
CA LEU A 190 -5.39 -5.55 -12.73
C LEU A 190 -5.35 -4.07 -13.07
N ILE A 191 -5.45 -3.21 -12.06
CA ILE A 191 -5.11 -1.80 -12.17
C ILE A 191 -3.75 -1.62 -11.52
N ALA A 192 -2.74 -1.32 -12.32
CA ALA A 192 -1.41 -0.94 -11.88
C ALA A 192 -1.30 0.59 -11.87
N LEU A 193 -0.73 1.17 -10.81
CA LEU A 193 -0.62 2.62 -10.72
C LEU A 193 0.65 3.09 -10.03
N HIS A 194 1.02 4.33 -10.35
CA HIS A 194 1.92 5.17 -9.58
C HIS A 194 1.29 6.57 -9.48
N ALA A 195 0.66 6.88 -8.36
CA ALA A 195 -0.02 8.15 -8.14
C ALA A 195 0.97 9.30 -7.94
N ALA A 196 0.53 10.54 -8.18
CA ALA A 196 1.30 11.71 -7.77
C ALA A 196 1.58 11.70 -6.26
N THR A 197 2.64 12.41 -5.85
CA THR A 197 2.91 12.61 -4.41
C THR A 197 2.00 13.70 -3.83
N PRO A 198 1.75 13.72 -2.50
CA PRO A 198 1.00 14.78 -1.83
C PRO A 198 1.66 16.19 -1.92
N ASP A 199 2.81 16.31 -2.58
CA ASP A 199 3.40 17.61 -2.92
C ASP A 199 2.53 18.38 -3.91
N SER A 200 1.78 17.67 -4.74
CA SER A 200 0.79 18.21 -5.68
C SER A 200 -0.59 17.67 -5.31
N LEU A 201 -1.23 18.23 -4.29
CA LEU A 201 -2.51 17.73 -3.75
C LEU A 201 -3.59 17.54 -4.82
N ASP A 202 -3.76 18.48 -5.75
CA ASP A 202 -4.80 18.39 -6.79
C ASP A 202 -4.56 17.21 -7.73
N LEU A 203 -3.31 16.91 -8.09
CA LEU A 203 -2.95 15.76 -8.89
C LEU A 203 -3.18 14.47 -8.10
N TRP A 204 -2.71 14.43 -6.88
CA TRP A 204 -2.83 13.27 -5.99
C TRP A 204 -4.30 12.89 -5.74
N TYR A 205 -5.16 13.85 -5.37
CA TYR A 205 -6.60 13.61 -5.20
C TYR A 205 -7.27 13.15 -6.49
N ARG A 206 -6.90 13.75 -7.62
CA ARG A 206 -7.43 13.38 -8.94
C ARG A 206 -7.04 11.96 -9.31
N ASP A 207 -5.78 11.58 -9.11
CA ASP A 207 -5.27 10.27 -9.45
C ASP A 207 -5.99 9.17 -8.65
N LEU A 208 -6.09 9.34 -7.33
CA LEU A 208 -6.79 8.38 -6.46
C LEU A 208 -8.30 8.33 -6.75
N ALA A 209 -8.93 9.46 -7.07
CA ALA A 209 -10.32 9.48 -7.50
C ALA A 209 -10.53 8.75 -8.84
N THR A 210 -9.59 8.90 -9.79
CA THR A 210 -9.61 8.19 -11.07
C THR A 210 -9.56 6.68 -10.86
N VAL A 211 -8.65 6.20 -9.99
CA VAL A 211 -8.54 4.77 -9.66
C VAL A 211 -9.83 4.26 -9.02
N ARG A 212 -10.39 5.00 -8.05
CA ARG A 212 -11.68 4.68 -7.41
C ARG A 212 -12.80 4.53 -8.44
N ASP A 213 -12.95 5.50 -9.35
CA ASP A 213 -14.06 5.53 -10.30
C ASP A 213 -13.97 4.39 -11.34
N ILE A 214 -12.76 4.05 -11.75
CA ILE A 214 -12.53 2.90 -12.65
C ILE A 214 -12.81 1.59 -11.88
N ALA A 215 -12.30 1.45 -10.66
CA ALA A 215 -12.52 0.27 -9.84
C ALA A 215 -14.01 0.03 -9.54
N ALA A 216 -14.77 1.09 -9.25
CA ALA A 216 -16.21 1.02 -9.02
C ALA A 216 -17.00 0.50 -10.23
N GLY A 217 -16.48 0.68 -11.45
CA GLY A 217 -17.09 0.18 -12.69
C GLY A 217 -16.78 -1.28 -13.02
N ILE A 218 -15.92 -1.95 -12.23
CA ILE A 218 -15.50 -3.34 -12.49
C ILE A 218 -16.27 -4.30 -11.59
N THR A 219 -17.01 -5.22 -12.16
CA THR A 219 -17.86 -6.19 -11.44
C THR A 219 -17.24 -7.58 -11.27
N GLY A 220 -16.05 -7.81 -11.81
CA GLY A 220 -15.33 -9.08 -11.75
C GLY A 220 -14.22 -9.11 -10.70
N PRO A 221 -13.39 -10.18 -10.70
CA PRO A 221 -12.18 -10.23 -9.92
C PRO A 221 -11.25 -9.07 -10.26
N LEU A 222 -10.94 -8.21 -9.30
CA LEU A 222 -10.11 -7.02 -9.47
C LEU A 222 -8.99 -7.01 -8.46
N VAL A 223 -7.78 -6.72 -8.94
CA VAL A 223 -6.61 -6.37 -8.14
C VAL A 223 -6.20 -4.95 -8.49
N VAL A 224 -5.92 -4.13 -7.48
CA VAL A 224 -5.31 -2.80 -7.67
C VAL A 224 -3.97 -2.80 -6.95
N ALA A 225 -2.88 -2.57 -7.66
CA ALA A 225 -1.54 -2.67 -7.10
C ALA A 225 -0.62 -1.54 -7.56
N GLY A 226 0.22 -1.05 -6.66
CA GLY A 226 1.19 0.00 -7.01
C GLY A 226 1.58 0.88 -5.84
N ASP A 227 2.26 1.96 -6.18
CA ASP A 227 2.56 3.07 -5.29
C ASP A 227 1.41 4.10 -5.36
N PHE A 228 0.61 4.15 -4.31
CA PHE A 228 -0.51 5.07 -4.18
C PHE A 228 -0.08 6.44 -3.65
N ASN A 229 1.15 6.55 -3.14
CA ASN A 229 1.61 7.70 -2.39
C ASN A 229 0.61 8.11 -1.27
N ALA A 230 -0.11 7.14 -0.74
CA ALA A 230 -1.19 7.28 0.24
C ALA A 230 -1.19 6.13 1.23
N THR A 231 -1.40 6.41 2.52
CA THR A 231 -1.68 5.39 3.54
C THR A 231 -3.20 5.12 3.63
N LEU A 232 -3.59 4.02 4.28
CA LEU A 232 -5.01 3.69 4.52
C LEU A 232 -5.74 4.76 5.36
N ASP A 233 -5.00 5.61 6.07
CA ASP A 233 -5.56 6.71 6.87
C ASP A 233 -5.96 7.95 6.05
N HIS A 234 -5.55 8.02 4.78
CA HIS A 234 -5.96 9.11 3.90
C HIS A 234 -7.39 8.92 3.38
N GLU A 235 -8.16 10.01 3.37
CA GLU A 235 -9.55 10.00 2.93
C GLU A 235 -9.72 9.44 1.50
N PRO A 236 -8.92 9.85 0.48
CA PRO A 236 -9.08 9.31 -0.86
C PRO A 236 -8.77 7.81 -0.94
N MET A 237 -7.89 7.28 -0.08
CA MET A 237 -7.62 5.85 0.01
C MET A 237 -8.82 5.10 0.61
N ARG A 238 -9.42 5.63 1.70
CA ARG A 238 -10.65 5.06 2.26
C ARG A 238 -11.77 5.00 1.23
N ARG A 239 -11.93 6.02 0.39
CA ARG A 239 -12.91 6.00 -0.71
C ARG A 239 -12.62 4.95 -1.77
N ILE A 240 -11.36 4.58 -1.99
CA ILE A 240 -11.02 3.45 -2.86
C ILE A 240 -11.44 2.14 -2.20
N LEU A 241 -11.26 1.98 -0.90
CA LEU A 241 -11.72 0.78 -0.18
C LEU A 241 -13.26 0.69 -0.16
N ASP A 242 -13.96 1.83 -0.03
CA ASP A 242 -15.43 1.90 0.02
C ASP A 242 -16.13 1.37 -1.26
N VAL A 243 -15.42 1.24 -2.39
CA VAL A 243 -16.01 0.61 -3.59
C VAL A 243 -15.94 -0.93 -3.59
N GLY A 244 -15.62 -1.53 -2.44
CA GLY A 244 -15.58 -2.98 -2.27
C GLY A 244 -14.20 -3.59 -2.46
N LEU A 245 -13.15 -2.81 -2.24
CA LEU A 245 -11.76 -3.26 -2.19
C LEU A 245 -11.30 -3.40 -0.73
N ALA A 246 -10.40 -4.36 -0.49
CA ALA A 246 -9.72 -4.54 0.79
C ALA A 246 -8.21 -4.55 0.59
N ASP A 247 -7.47 -3.91 1.49
CA ASP A 247 -6.01 -3.98 1.49
C ASP A 247 -5.56 -5.39 1.91
N ALA A 248 -4.60 -5.94 1.18
CA ALA A 248 -4.13 -7.31 1.40
C ALA A 248 -3.51 -7.50 2.80
N ALA A 249 -2.76 -6.52 3.31
CA ALA A 249 -2.15 -6.63 4.63
C ALA A 249 -3.20 -6.62 5.73
N GLU A 250 -4.24 -5.79 5.60
CA GLU A 250 -5.38 -5.75 6.51
C GLU A 250 -6.21 -7.05 6.42
N ALA A 251 -6.63 -7.45 5.23
CA ALA A 251 -7.43 -8.66 5.02
C ALA A 251 -6.72 -9.95 5.47
N CYS A 252 -5.41 -10.02 5.36
CA CYS A 252 -4.60 -11.12 5.86
C CYS A 252 -4.31 -11.05 7.37
N GLY A 253 -4.60 -9.95 8.05
CA GLY A 253 -4.22 -9.75 9.44
C GLY A 253 -2.70 -9.77 9.65
N SER A 254 -1.94 -9.33 8.65
CA SER A 254 -0.47 -9.45 8.66
C SER A 254 0.20 -8.44 9.58
N GLY A 255 -0.54 -7.48 10.09
CA GLY A 255 -0.01 -6.39 10.88
C GLY A 255 0.38 -5.17 10.05
N TRP A 256 1.10 -4.28 10.69
CA TRP A 256 1.56 -3.05 10.08
C TRP A 256 2.92 -3.24 9.40
N HIS A 257 2.95 -3.05 8.10
CA HIS A 257 4.12 -3.30 7.24
C HIS A 257 4.51 -2.04 6.45
N PRO A 258 5.21 -1.08 7.05
CA PRO A 258 5.61 0.13 6.35
C PRO A 258 6.55 -0.18 5.18
N THR A 259 6.33 0.54 4.08
CA THR A 259 7.05 0.35 2.83
C THR A 259 8.02 1.48 2.51
N TRP A 260 7.83 2.68 3.08
CA TRP A 260 8.62 3.87 2.77
C TRP A 260 8.90 4.74 4.02
N PRO A 261 9.98 5.52 4.07
CA PRO A 261 11.20 5.38 3.27
C PRO A 261 12.13 4.34 3.89
N THR A 262 12.92 3.63 3.05
CA THR A 262 13.97 2.74 3.55
C THR A 262 15.21 3.54 3.98
N PRO A 263 15.95 3.10 5.02
CA PRO A 263 17.14 3.83 5.50
C PRO A 263 18.25 3.94 4.46
N GLY A 264 18.99 5.04 4.50
CA GLY A 264 20.19 5.24 3.68
C GLY A 264 19.96 5.81 2.30
N HIS A 265 18.72 6.12 1.92
CA HIS A 265 18.41 6.74 0.63
C HIS A 265 18.19 8.24 0.74
N ARG A 266 18.86 9.00 -0.14
CA ARG A 266 18.76 10.47 -0.32
C ARG A 266 18.64 11.25 0.99
N SER A 267 17.43 11.69 1.33
CA SER A 267 17.14 12.52 2.50
C SER A 267 16.95 11.72 3.79
N VAL A 268 17.01 10.38 3.74
CA VAL A 268 16.84 9.52 4.91
C VAL A 268 18.19 9.06 5.41
N PRO A 269 18.62 9.49 6.60
CA PRO A 269 19.90 9.08 7.16
C PRO A 269 19.98 7.56 7.40
N THR A 270 21.17 6.98 7.32
CA THR A 270 21.41 5.55 7.58
C THR A 270 21.04 5.12 9.01
N TRP A 271 21.04 6.05 9.96
CA TRP A 271 20.62 5.80 11.35
C TRP A 271 19.10 5.81 11.53
N TRP A 272 18.32 6.18 10.49
CA TRP A 272 16.86 6.10 10.53
C TRP A 272 16.43 4.64 10.71
N PRO A 273 15.58 4.32 11.70
CA PRO A 273 15.45 2.94 12.18
C PRO A 273 14.69 2.01 11.23
N ALA A 274 13.79 2.51 10.41
CA ALA A 274 12.94 1.67 9.56
C ALA A 274 12.09 2.53 8.61
N PRO A 275 11.47 1.94 7.58
CA PRO A 275 10.32 2.52 6.92
C PRO A 275 9.22 2.86 7.92
N VAL A 276 8.51 3.95 7.72
CA VAL A 276 7.57 4.49 8.73
C VAL A 276 6.14 4.59 8.26
N ILE A 277 5.90 4.59 6.96
CA ILE A 277 4.55 4.64 6.39
C ILE A 277 4.38 3.58 5.30
N THR A 278 3.15 3.13 5.09
CA THR A 278 2.78 2.22 4.02
C THR A 278 2.11 3.02 2.92
N ILE A 279 2.72 3.09 1.75
CA ILE A 279 2.20 3.81 0.57
C ILE A 279 2.12 2.93 -0.68
N ASP A 280 2.74 1.75 -0.61
CA ASP A 280 2.64 0.71 -1.63
C ASP A 280 1.62 -0.33 -1.17
N HIS A 281 0.63 -0.61 -1.99
CA HIS A 281 -0.50 -1.47 -1.63
C HIS A 281 -0.84 -2.48 -2.74
N VAL A 282 -1.42 -3.61 -2.32
CA VAL A 282 -2.16 -4.53 -3.17
C VAL A 282 -3.57 -4.65 -2.59
N LEU A 283 -4.56 -4.25 -3.36
CA LEU A 283 -5.96 -4.28 -2.97
C LEU A 283 -6.68 -5.37 -3.76
N PHE A 284 -7.58 -6.09 -3.11
CA PHE A 284 -8.41 -7.13 -3.72
C PHE A 284 -9.89 -6.77 -3.64
N SER A 285 -10.65 -7.08 -4.70
CA SER A 285 -12.11 -7.01 -4.65
C SER A 285 -12.70 -8.09 -3.72
N SER A 286 -13.93 -7.87 -3.25
CA SER A 286 -14.62 -8.71 -2.25
C SER A 286 -14.78 -10.20 -2.63
N GLY A 287 -14.53 -10.56 -3.90
CA GLY A 287 -14.53 -11.96 -4.35
C GLY A 287 -13.27 -12.75 -3.96
N PHE A 288 -12.22 -12.06 -3.52
CA PHE A 288 -10.99 -12.69 -3.06
C PHE A 288 -10.96 -12.86 -1.54
N THR A 289 -10.26 -13.90 -1.12
CA THR A 289 -9.87 -14.09 0.28
C THR A 289 -8.35 -14.08 0.36
N CYS A 290 -7.77 -13.24 1.20
CA CYS A 290 -6.32 -13.16 1.35
C CYS A 290 -5.75 -14.46 1.91
N VAL A 291 -4.62 -14.91 1.35
CA VAL A 291 -3.85 -16.08 1.83
C VAL A 291 -2.71 -15.62 2.70
N ASP A 292 -1.85 -14.76 2.16
CA ASP A 292 -0.78 -14.08 2.89
C ASP A 292 -0.31 -12.84 2.12
N THR A 293 0.43 -12.01 2.83
CA THR A 293 1.17 -10.88 2.26
C THR A 293 2.57 -10.80 2.84
N LYS A 294 3.51 -10.28 2.07
CA LYS A 294 4.91 -10.09 2.49
C LYS A 294 5.40 -8.75 2.02
N VAL A 295 6.12 -8.06 2.89
CA VAL A 295 6.89 -6.87 2.54
C VAL A 295 8.37 -7.24 2.49
N MET A 296 9.04 -6.89 1.40
CA MET A 296 10.40 -7.32 1.11
C MET A 296 11.26 -6.14 0.68
N ASP A 297 12.50 -6.10 1.14
CA ASP A 297 13.43 -5.05 0.74
C ASP A 297 13.75 -5.15 -0.76
N VAL A 298 13.81 -4.00 -1.43
CA VAL A 298 14.36 -3.85 -2.78
C VAL A 298 15.70 -3.12 -2.63
N ALA A 299 16.80 -3.81 -2.89
CA ALA A 299 18.11 -3.21 -2.70
C ALA A 299 18.25 -1.91 -3.53
N ASN A 300 18.83 -0.89 -2.96
CA ASN A 300 18.97 0.44 -3.57
C ASN A 300 17.65 1.16 -3.94
N SER A 301 16.51 0.71 -3.44
CA SER A 301 15.27 1.49 -3.49
C SER A 301 14.94 2.09 -2.13
N ASP A 302 14.31 3.25 -2.11
CA ASP A 302 13.73 3.83 -0.91
C ASP A 302 12.34 3.25 -0.58
N HIS A 303 11.85 2.33 -1.42
CA HIS A 303 10.64 1.55 -1.19
C HIS A 303 10.94 0.08 -0.91
N ARG A 304 10.00 -0.58 -0.24
CA ARG A 304 9.89 -2.03 -0.15
C ARG A 304 8.86 -2.55 -1.13
N ALA A 305 9.09 -3.74 -1.66
CA ALA A 305 8.10 -4.45 -2.45
C ALA A 305 7.01 -5.06 -1.57
N VAL A 306 5.79 -5.10 -2.09
CA VAL A 306 4.63 -5.78 -1.46
C VAL A 306 4.20 -6.94 -2.34
N LEU A 307 4.22 -8.14 -1.79
CA LEU A 307 3.63 -9.34 -2.38
C LEU A 307 2.31 -9.65 -1.66
N ALA A 308 1.29 -9.97 -2.42
CA ALA A 308 0.03 -10.46 -1.87
C ALA A 308 -0.51 -11.64 -2.66
N ARG A 309 -1.11 -12.60 -1.94
CA ARG A 309 -1.70 -13.82 -2.48
C ARG A 309 -3.14 -13.95 -2.02
N ALA A 310 -4.04 -14.30 -2.95
CA ALA A 310 -5.45 -14.51 -2.66
C ALA A 310 -6.03 -15.67 -3.50
N TYR A 311 -7.21 -16.18 -3.11
CA TYR A 311 -7.99 -17.16 -3.87
C TYR A 311 -9.45 -16.74 -3.99
#